data_6a1832a89c2acec801a28db0dabde897
#
_entry.id   6a1832a89c2acec801a28db0dabde897
#
_cell.length_a   1.000
_cell.length_b   1.000
_cell.length_c   1.000
_cell.angle_alpha   90.00
_cell.angle_beta   90.00
_cell.angle_gamma   90.00
#
_symmetry.space_group_name_H-M   'P 1'
#
loop_
_entity.id
_entity.type
_entity.pdbx_description
1 polymer ?
#
loop_
_entity_poly.entity_id
_entity_poly.type
_entity_poly.pdbx_seq_one_letter_code
_entity_poly.pdbx_strand_id
1 'polypeptide(L)'
;MSKKTNDSGFTVLAKLLKYTKPYTFYLVFTIVSAVISAIATLYAPVLIGQAVDFIIDINNVDFEKILPIIIKLAIVVIVGAGFQWFMGYCTNILTQRTVRDLRTDAFNKLQRVPLKYIDSTPHGDIIGRVVADIDTVSDGLLQGFQQIFTGSVTIIGTLCFMFSINVGIALVVIVITPVSLIVASTIARLCSKKFKEQAALRGQITGLAEEYIGNQKVVKAFSREEYSEEKFEELNAKLYKVGVRAQFYSALTNPSTRFVNGLVYAGVGIFGALSAIGGGITVGQLSAFLSYANQYTKPFNEISGVVTELQSAFASARRIFALTESDDEISDADNKVLTDVSGNVKIDHVDFSYVPEKELIKDLNLDVKSGQQIAIVGPTGCGKTTIINLLMRFYDTDKGGISVDGNNIKDVTRDSLRLSYGMLLQETWIFEGTVRENIAYGKQDATEEEIIAAAKAAHCHSFIKRMKDGYDTIISDNDGISQGQKQLLCIARVMLAMPPMLILDEATSSIDTKTEMKIQNAFAKMTKGKTSFIVAHRLSTIKNADTILVMDKGRIIEIGNHEQLLAKNGFYAELYNSQFKKT
;
A
#
# COMPACT_ATOMS: atom_id res chain seq x y z
N MET A 1 6.85 -18.73 1.76
CA MET A 1 5.79 -19.03 0.77
C MET A 1 4.48 -18.47 1.29
N SER A 2 4.06 -17.29 0.81
CA SER A 2 2.73 -16.73 1.15
C SER A 2 1.67 -17.74 0.71
N LYS A 3 0.84 -18.22 1.64
CA LYS A 3 -0.40 -18.93 1.31
C LYS A 3 -1.16 -18.04 0.32
N LYS A 4 -1.20 -18.42 -0.95
CA LYS A 4 -2.16 -17.85 -1.91
C LYS A 4 -3.54 -18.14 -1.33
N THR A 5 -4.08 -17.23 -0.55
CA THR A 5 -5.48 -17.25 -0.14
C THR A 5 -6.29 -17.05 -1.41
N ASN A 6 -6.74 -18.17 -1.96
CA ASN A 6 -7.67 -18.19 -3.10
C ASN A 6 -9.06 -17.81 -2.57
N ASP A 7 -9.13 -16.67 -1.83
CA ASP A 7 -10.37 -16.18 -1.26
C ASP A 7 -11.36 -15.90 -2.39
N SER A 8 -12.49 -16.56 -2.35
CA SER A 8 -13.59 -16.29 -3.27
C SER A 8 -14.04 -14.83 -3.10
N GLY A 9 -14.59 -14.20 -4.13
CA GLY A 9 -15.11 -12.83 -4.02
C GLY A 9 -16.11 -12.67 -2.86
N PHE A 10 -16.84 -13.73 -2.54
CA PHE A 10 -17.79 -13.76 -1.42
C PHE A 10 -17.08 -13.70 -0.05
N THR A 11 -15.95 -14.38 0.11
CA THR A 11 -15.15 -14.33 1.34
C THR A 11 -14.57 -12.94 1.57
N VAL A 12 -14.07 -12.29 0.50
CA VAL A 12 -13.56 -10.92 0.55
C VAL A 12 -14.67 -9.93 0.92
N LEU A 13 -15.85 -10.08 0.31
CA LEU A 13 -17.02 -9.25 0.65
C LEU A 13 -17.41 -9.42 2.13
N ALA A 14 -17.44 -10.66 2.62
CA ALA A 14 -17.77 -10.92 4.03
C ALA A 14 -16.76 -10.28 4.99
N LYS A 15 -15.46 -10.29 4.66
CA LYS A 15 -14.42 -9.59 5.43
C LYS A 15 -14.62 -8.07 5.39
N LEU A 16 -14.89 -7.48 4.23
CA LEU A 16 -15.18 -6.05 4.11
C LEU A 16 -16.45 -5.66 4.90
N LEU A 17 -17.50 -6.47 4.84
CA LEU A 17 -18.72 -6.26 5.63
C LEU A 17 -18.47 -6.35 7.14
N LYS A 18 -17.46 -7.08 7.60
CA LYS A 18 -17.07 -7.07 9.01
C LYS A 18 -16.56 -5.69 9.45
N TYR A 19 -15.83 -4.98 8.59
CA TYR A 19 -15.39 -3.59 8.86
C TYR A 19 -16.54 -2.59 8.83
N THR A 20 -17.64 -2.86 8.10
CA THR A 20 -18.82 -1.98 8.12
C THR A 20 -19.71 -2.22 9.33
N LYS A 21 -19.55 -3.34 10.06
CA LYS A 21 -20.40 -3.69 11.21
C LYS A 21 -20.49 -2.62 12.31
N PRO A 22 -19.40 -1.92 12.70
CA PRO A 22 -19.50 -0.83 13.69
C PRO A 22 -20.37 0.34 13.21
N TYR A 23 -20.57 0.46 11.90
CA TYR A 23 -21.27 1.54 11.22
C TYR A 23 -22.63 1.13 10.66
N THR A 24 -23.23 0.06 11.19
CA THR A 24 -24.53 -0.50 10.74
C THR A 24 -25.65 0.55 10.73
N PHE A 25 -25.59 1.53 11.63
CA PHE A 25 -26.52 2.65 11.65
C PHE A 25 -26.55 3.38 10.29
N TYR A 26 -25.39 3.77 9.75
CA TYR A 26 -25.31 4.44 8.45
C TYR A 26 -25.74 3.51 7.30
N LEU A 27 -25.43 2.22 7.38
CA LEU A 27 -25.87 1.24 6.39
C LEU A 27 -27.39 1.14 6.33
N VAL A 28 -28.07 1.07 7.49
CA VAL A 28 -29.53 1.01 7.57
C VAL A 28 -30.15 2.29 6.99
N PHE A 29 -29.63 3.46 7.35
CA PHE A 29 -30.12 4.73 6.80
C PHE A 29 -29.88 4.84 5.29
N THR A 30 -28.76 4.33 4.78
CA THR A 30 -28.50 4.26 3.33
C THR A 30 -29.59 3.44 2.62
N ILE A 31 -29.91 2.23 3.16
CA ILE A 31 -30.93 1.35 2.57
C ILE A 31 -32.32 1.99 2.64
N VAL A 32 -32.70 2.53 3.79
CA VAL A 32 -33.99 3.18 3.98
C VAL A 32 -34.14 4.38 3.03
N SER A 33 -33.11 5.21 2.95
CA SER A 33 -33.11 6.37 2.04
C SER A 33 -33.15 5.95 0.57
N ALA A 34 -32.47 4.88 0.19
CA ALA A 34 -32.54 4.33 -1.16
C ALA A 34 -33.96 3.89 -1.52
N VAL A 35 -34.65 3.21 -0.59
CA VAL A 35 -36.04 2.76 -0.80
C VAL A 35 -36.98 3.95 -0.94
N ILE A 36 -36.89 4.94 -0.04
CA ILE A 36 -37.77 6.11 -0.09
C ILE A 36 -37.52 6.93 -1.36
N SER A 37 -36.25 7.18 -1.70
CA SER A 37 -35.91 7.92 -2.92
C SER A 37 -36.38 7.20 -4.18
N ALA A 38 -36.21 5.85 -4.25
CA ALA A 38 -36.68 5.06 -5.37
C ALA A 38 -38.22 5.08 -5.50
N ILE A 39 -38.96 4.93 -4.39
CA ILE A 39 -40.42 5.02 -4.40
C ILE A 39 -40.86 6.41 -4.89
N ALA A 40 -40.24 7.48 -4.40
CA ALA A 40 -40.55 8.84 -4.85
C ALA A 40 -40.27 9.00 -6.37
N THR A 41 -39.14 8.51 -6.86
CA THR A 41 -38.77 8.57 -8.29
C THR A 41 -39.75 7.76 -9.15
N LEU A 42 -40.20 6.59 -8.66
CA LEU A 42 -41.14 5.72 -9.39
C LEU A 42 -42.58 6.20 -9.32
N TYR A 43 -42.94 6.96 -8.30
CA TYR A 43 -44.30 7.54 -8.18
C TYR A 43 -44.48 8.77 -9.07
N ALA A 44 -43.42 9.49 -9.41
CA ALA A 44 -43.49 10.67 -10.27
C ALA A 44 -44.13 10.41 -11.65
N PRO A 45 -43.79 9.32 -12.42
CA PRO A 45 -44.48 9.00 -13.68
C PRO A 45 -45.98 8.75 -13.53
N VAL A 46 -46.44 8.20 -12.39
CA VAL A 46 -47.88 8.02 -12.14
C VAL A 46 -48.59 9.37 -12.04
N LEU A 47 -48.02 10.32 -11.29
CA LEU A 47 -48.58 11.67 -11.15
C LEU A 47 -48.56 12.41 -12.51
N ILE A 48 -47.48 12.26 -13.28
CA ILE A 48 -47.41 12.84 -14.64
C ILE A 48 -48.50 12.23 -15.52
N GLY A 49 -48.70 10.91 -15.50
CA GLY A 49 -49.77 10.23 -16.22
C GLY A 49 -51.14 10.72 -15.84
N GLN A 50 -51.42 10.85 -14.54
CA GLN A 50 -52.70 11.42 -14.06
C GLN A 50 -52.92 12.86 -14.54
N ALA A 51 -51.85 13.69 -14.58
CA ALA A 51 -51.98 15.04 -15.11
C ALA A 51 -52.28 15.04 -16.62
N VAL A 52 -51.68 14.12 -17.38
CA VAL A 52 -51.93 13.95 -18.82
C VAL A 52 -53.38 13.53 -19.08
N ASP A 53 -53.96 12.65 -18.25
CA ASP A 53 -55.35 12.20 -18.39
C ASP A 53 -56.38 13.31 -18.18
N PHE A 54 -56.03 14.45 -17.55
CA PHE A 54 -56.88 15.64 -17.43
C PHE A 54 -56.70 16.65 -18.58
N ILE A 55 -55.89 16.35 -19.58
CA ILE A 55 -55.77 17.08 -20.84
C ILE A 55 -56.66 16.35 -21.85
N ILE A 56 -57.95 16.72 -21.92
CA ILE A 56 -58.95 15.91 -22.63
C ILE A 56 -58.96 16.21 -24.14
N ASP A 57 -58.85 17.51 -24.51
CA ASP A 57 -58.90 17.96 -25.90
C ASP A 57 -58.27 19.36 -26.05
N ILE A 58 -58.15 19.85 -27.29
CA ILE A 58 -57.72 21.21 -27.58
C ILE A 58 -58.66 22.22 -26.93
N ASN A 59 -58.11 23.08 -26.07
CA ASN A 59 -58.84 24.05 -25.23
C ASN A 59 -59.73 23.46 -24.13
N ASN A 60 -59.62 22.16 -23.83
CA ASN A 60 -60.36 21.50 -22.75
C ASN A 60 -59.39 20.88 -21.71
N VAL A 61 -58.74 21.74 -20.94
CA VAL A 61 -57.76 21.36 -19.91
C VAL A 61 -58.34 21.69 -18.53
N ASP A 62 -58.44 20.67 -17.66
CA ASP A 62 -58.94 20.81 -16.28
C ASP A 62 -57.84 21.29 -15.35
N PHE A 63 -57.56 22.60 -15.35
CA PHE A 63 -56.52 23.20 -14.50
C PHE A 63 -56.79 23.05 -13.00
N GLU A 64 -58.06 22.96 -12.59
CA GLU A 64 -58.39 22.80 -11.17
C GLU A 64 -57.92 21.44 -10.62
N LYS A 65 -57.97 20.41 -11.45
CA LYS A 65 -57.47 19.07 -11.08
C LYS A 65 -55.96 18.89 -11.32
N ILE A 66 -55.39 19.55 -12.33
CA ILE A 66 -53.96 19.45 -12.65
C ILE A 66 -53.12 20.15 -11.57
N LEU A 67 -53.51 21.32 -11.07
CA LEU A 67 -52.72 22.09 -10.11
C LEU A 67 -52.36 21.30 -8.82
N PRO A 68 -53.33 20.61 -8.16
CA PRO A 68 -53.01 19.76 -7.02
C PRO A 68 -52.03 18.62 -7.33
N ILE A 69 -52.09 18.06 -8.55
CA ILE A 69 -51.18 17.00 -8.98
C ILE A 69 -49.77 17.54 -9.16
N ILE A 70 -49.60 18.72 -9.75
CA ILE A 70 -48.31 19.39 -9.90
C ILE A 70 -47.69 19.69 -8.51
N ILE A 71 -48.47 20.16 -7.57
CA ILE A 71 -48.01 20.40 -6.18
C ILE A 71 -47.55 19.09 -5.53
N LYS A 72 -48.32 18.01 -5.67
CA LYS A 72 -47.92 16.67 -5.18
C LYS A 72 -46.64 16.19 -5.84
N LEU A 73 -46.53 16.36 -7.13
CA LEU A 73 -45.31 16.01 -7.90
C LEU A 73 -44.09 16.77 -7.39
N ALA A 74 -44.22 18.09 -7.18
CA ALA A 74 -43.14 18.91 -6.65
C ALA A 74 -42.70 18.42 -5.26
N ILE A 75 -43.64 18.10 -4.36
CA ILE A 75 -43.33 17.56 -3.03
C ILE A 75 -42.60 16.22 -3.15
N VAL A 76 -43.12 15.30 -3.97
CA VAL A 76 -42.50 13.97 -4.17
C VAL A 76 -41.06 14.08 -4.72
N VAL A 77 -40.83 14.98 -5.69
CA VAL A 77 -39.49 15.22 -6.24
C VAL A 77 -38.55 15.80 -5.19
N ILE A 78 -39.02 16.80 -4.40
CA ILE A 78 -38.18 17.40 -3.35
C ILE A 78 -37.84 16.36 -2.27
N VAL A 79 -38.80 15.57 -1.83
CA VAL A 79 -38.60 14.50 -0.84
C VAL A 79 -37.64 13.45 -1.40
N GLY A 80 -37.84 13.01 -2.63
CA GLY A 80 -36.95 12.04 -3.32
C GLY A 80 -35.50 12.54 -3.42
N ALA A 81 -35.31 13.80 -3.84
CA ALA A 81 -34.01 14.44 -3.92
C ALA A 81 -33.34 14.58 -2.54
N GLY A 82 -34.12 14.96 -1.51
CA GLY A 82 -33.60 15.04 -0.14
C GLY A 82 -33.10 13.71 0.39
N PHE A 83 -33.87 12.63 0.19
CA PHE A 83 -33.43 11.28 0.60
C PHE A 83 -32.29 10.75 -0.26
N GLN A 84 -32.21 11.08 -1.53
CA GLN A 84 -31.07 10.73 -2.37
C GLN A 84 -29.78 11.40 -1.90
N TRP A 85 -29.84 12.70 -1.58
CA TRP A 85 -28.72 13.41 -1.00
C TRP A 85 -28.30 12.80 0.36
N PHE A 86 -29.27 12.52 1.23
CA PHE A 86 -29.00 11.93 2.54
C PHE A 86 -28.40 10.51 2.43
N MET A 87 -28.86 9.70 1.46
CA MET A 87 -28.28 8.41 1.11
C MET A 87 -26.80 8.55 0.74
N GLY A 88 -26.49 9.50 -0.15
CA GLY A 88 -25.10 9.77 -0.55
C GLY A 88 -24.22 10.19 0.62
N TYR A 89 -24.74 11.03 1.52
CA TYR A 89 -24.06 11.45 2.73
C TYR A 89 -23.75 10.25 3.67
N CYS A 90 -24.75 9.41 3.95
CA CYS A 90 -24.58 8.23 4.80
C CYS A 90 -23.61 7.21 4.17
N THR A 91 -23.70 6.96 2.86
CA THR A 91 -22.80 6.05 2.13
C THR A 91 -21.36 6.55 2.19
N ASN A 92 -21.15 7.86 2.01
CA ASN A 92 -19.81 8.45 2.07
C ASN A 92 -19.21 8.27 3.48
N ILE A 93 -19.93 8.61 4.54
CA ILE A 93 -19.44 8.43 5.91
C ILE A 93 -19.13 6.95 6.20
N LEU A 94 -20.03 6.03 5.81
CA LEU A 94 -19.84 4.59 5.97
C LEU A 94 -18.54 4.14 5.30
N THR A 95 -18.34 4.53 4.05
CA THR A 95 -17.16 4.15 3.27
C THR A 95 -15.88 4.73 3.87
N GLN A 96 -15.85 6.04 4.15
CA GLN A 96 -14.65 6.70 4.67
C GLN A 96 -14.23 6.17 6.05
N ARG A 97 -15.17 5.86 6.93
CA ARG A 97 -14.85 5.26 8.23
C ARG A 97 -14.33 3.83 8.08
N THR A 98 -14.95 3.03 7.22
CA THR A 98 -14.50 1.66 6.92
C THR A 98 -13.08 1.66 6.36
N VAL A 99 -12.80 2.56 5.43
CA VAL A 99 -11.49 2.72 4.79
C VAL A 99 -10.43 3.21 5.78
N ARG A 100 -10.79 4.16 6.66
CA ARG A 100 -9.91 4.61 7.75
C ARG A 100 -9.48 3.45 8.63
N ASP A 101 -10.43 2.63 9.07
CA ASP A 101 -10.14 1.51 9.97
C ASP A 101 -9.28 0.46 9.27
N LEU A 102 -9.57 0.16 7.99
CA LEU A 102 -8.77 -0.75 7.17
C LEU A 102 -7.32 -0.24 6.99
N ARG A 103 -7.14 1.08 6.77
CA ARG A 103 -5.82 1.72 6.65
C ARG A 103 -5.05 1.66 7.97
N THR A 104 -5.73 1.92 9.07
CA THR A 104 -5.13 1.84 10.41
C THR A 104 -4.67 0.42 10.71
N ASP A 105 -5.50 -0.59 10.43
CA ASP A 105 -5.15 -2.00 10.65
C ASP A 105 -3.99 -2.44 9.77
N ALA A 106 -3.97 -2.03 8.48
CA ALA A 106 -2.89 -2.34 7.57
C ALA A 106 -1.57 -1.71 8.03
N PHE A 107 -1.59 -0.45 8.48
CA PHE A 107 -0.39 0.24 8.97
C PHE A 107 0.10 -0.36 10.30
N ASN A 108 -0.80 -0.62 11.25
CA ASN A 108 -0.46 -1.26 12.52
C ASN A 108 0.12 -2.67 12.31
N LYS A 109 -0.37 -3.38 11.28
CA LYS A 109 0.17 -4.70 10.94
C LYS A 109 1.60 -4.61 10.44
N LEU A 110 1.96 -3.61 9.65
CA LEU A 110 3.35 -3.39 9.18
C LEU A 110 4.34 -3.25 10.34
N GLN A 111 3.90 -2.75 11.49
CA GLN A 111 4.75 -2.63 12.68
C GLN A 111 4.95 -3.97 13.42
N ARG A 112 4.15 -4.99 13.09
CA ARG A 112 4.14 -6.29 13.80
C ARG A 112 4.57 -7.47 12.95
N VAL A 113 4.68 -7.30 11.63
CA VAL A 113 5.18 -8.37 10.76
C VAL A 113 6.67 -8.59 10.97
N PRO A 114 7.18 -9.83 10.84
CA PRO A 114 8.61 -10.09 10.85
C PRO A 114 9.35 -9.32 9.76
N LEU A 115 10.57 -8.89 10.01
CA LEU A 115 11.39 -8.17 9.02
C LEU A 115 11.55 -8.97 7.72
N LYS A 116 11.57 -10.29 7.82
CA LYS A 116 11.55 -11.21 6.65
C LYS A 116 10.43 -10.92 5.66
N TYR A 117 9.25 -10.50 6.12
CA TYR A 117 8.13 -10.14 5.25
C TYR A 117 8.45 -8.87 4.45
N ILE A 118 9.03 -7.87 5.11
CA ILE A 118 9.40 -6.59 4.50
C ILE A 118 10.53 -6.79 3.48
N ASP A 119 11.58 -7.52 3.84
CA ASP A 119 12.73 -7.78 2.98
C ASP A 119 12.39 -8.66 1.77
N SER A 120 11.40 -9.56 1.90
CA SER A 120 10.96 -10.43 0.81
C SER A 120 9.93 -9.80 -0.13
N THR A 121 9.39 -8.62 0.21
CA THR A 121 8.34 -7.95 -0.56
C THR A 121 8.86 -6.61 -1.08
N PRO A 122 8.75 -6.30 -2.38
CA PRO A 122 9.15 -4.99 -2.90
C PRO A 122 8.47 -3.86 -2.14
N HIS A 123 9.22 -2.85 -1.70
CA HIS A 123 8.70 -1.72 -0.91
C HIS A 123 7.55 -0.99 -1.64
N GLY A 124 7.66 -0.82 -2.96
CA GLY A 124 6.61 -0.22 -3.78
C GLY A 124 5.29 -1.01 -3.73
N ASP A 125 5.35 -2.35 -3.62
CA ASP A 125 4.15 -3.19 -3.47
C ASP A 125 3.50 -3.01 -2.09
N ILE A 126 4.30 -2.91 -1.03
CA ILE A 126 3.81 -2.64 0.33
C ILE A 126 3.13 -1.27 0.40
N ILE A 127 3.79 -0.22 -0.13
CA ILE A 127 3.22 1.13 -0.18
C ILE A 127 1.94 1.13 -1.02
N GLY A 128 1.96 0.44 -2.17
CA GLY A 128 0.80 0.30 -3.04
C GLY A 128 -0.41 -0.31 -2.34
N ARG A 129 -0.21 -1.30 -1.44
CA ARG A 129 -1.28 -1.92 -0.65
C ARG A 129 -1.90 -0.97 0.36
N VAL A 130 -1.09 -0.15 1.03
CA VAL A 130 -1.57 0.77 2.09
C VAL A 130 -2.19 2.04 1.52
N VAL A 131 -1.79 2.47 0.32
CA VAL A 131 -2.29 3.70 -0.31
C VAL A 131 -3.25 3.36 -1.45
N ALA A 132 -2.74 2.93 -2.61
CA ALA A 132 -3.52 2.79 -3.84
C ALA A 132 -4.60 1.69 -3.77
N ASP A 133 -4.30 0.55 -3.14
CA ASP A 133 -5.28 -0.54 -3.01
C ASP A 133 -6.43 -0.16 -2.07
N ILE A 134 -6.15 0.57 -1.01
CA ILE A 134 -7.19 1.04 -0.08
C ILE A 134 -8.10 2.07 -0.77
N ASP A 135 -7.54 2.97 -1.59
CA ASP A 135 -8.33 3.93 -2.35
C ASP A 135 -9.22 3.21 -3.39
N THR A 136 -8.68 2.18 -4.06
CA THR A 136 -9.49 1.33 -4.97
C THR A 136 -10.63 0.62 -4.25
N VAL A 137 -10.41 0.15 -3.01
CA VAL A 137 -11.47 -0.44 -2.18
C VAL A 137 -12.49 0.63 -1.79
N SER A 138 -12.06 1.85 -1.47
CA SER A 138 -12.95 2.98 -1.17
C SER A 138 -13.91 3.26 -2.33
N ASP A 139 -13.38 3.39 -3.54
CA ASP A 139 -14.18 3.71 -4.74
C ASP A 139 -15.17 2.58 -5.05
N GLY A 140 -14.70 1.33 -4.97
CA GLY A 140 -15.56 0.17 -5.19
C GLY A 140 -16.66 0.00 -4.15
N LEU A 141 -16.41 0.31 -2.89
CA LEU A 141 -17.43 0.28 -1.84
C LEU A 141 -18.45 1.41 -2.03
N LEU A 142 -17.98 2.64 -2.31
CA LEU A 142 -18.85 3.80 -2.49
C LEU A 142 -19.81 3.59 -3.66
N GLN A 143 -19.29 3.24 -4.83
CA GLN A 143 -20.10 2.99 -6.02
C GLN A 143 -20.91 1.70 -5.91
N GLY A 144 -20.30 0.63 -5.33
CA GLY A 144 -20.95 -0.65 -5.15
C GLY A 144 -22.18 -0.55 -4.25
N PHE A 145 -22.07 0.06 -3.08
CA PHE A 145 -23.21 0.22 -2.18
C PHE A 145 -24.30 1.09 -2.81
N GLN A 146 -23.93 2.23 -3.38
CA GLN A 146 -24.90 3.14 -3.98
C GLN A 146 -25.67 2.46 -5.12
N GLN A 147 -24.96 1.81 -6.04
CA GLN A 147 -25.56 1.28 -7.26
C GLN A 147 -26.32 -0.03 -7.02
N ILE A 148 -25.82 -0.90 -6.13
CA ILE A 148 -26.53 -2.15 -5.80
C ILE A 148 -27.85 -1.84 -5.10
N PHE A 149 -27.86 -0.94 -4.10
CA PHE A 149 -29.08 -0.62 -3.38
C PHE A 149 -30.08 0.13 -4.26
N THR A 150 -29.66 1.22 -4.90
CA THR A 150 -30.54 1.99 -5.77
C THR A 150 -31.01 1.18 -6.98
N GLY A 151 -30.11 0.47 -7.66
CA GLY A 151 -30.43 -0.32 -8.84
C GLY A 151 -31.39 -1.46 -8.55
N SER A 152 -31.17 -2.22 -7.44
CA SER A 152 -32.05 -3.31 -7.05
C SER A 152 -33.46 -2.82 -6.70
N VAL A 153 -33.55 -1.76 -5.91
CA VAL A 153 -34.87 -1.18 -5.55
C VAL A 153 -35.58 -0.61 -6.78
N THR A 154 -34.85 0.04 -7.68
CA THR A 154 -35.42 0.57 -8.92
C THR A 154 -35.95 -0.54 -9.82
N ILE A 155 -35.19 -1.64 -10.03
CA ILE A 155 -35.64 -2.78 -10.86
C ILE A 155 -36.91 -3.40 -10.26
N ILE A 156 -36.90 -3.75 -8.97
CA ILE A 156 -38.04 -4.39 -8.30
C ILE A 156 -39.25 -3.44 -8.30
N GLY A 157 -39.04 -2.20 -7.88
CA GLY A 157 -40.11 -1.19 -7.79
C GLY A 157 -40.70 -0.90 -9.18
N THR A 158 -39.89 -0.72 -10.23
CA THR A 158 -40.38 -0.50 -11.59
C THR A 158 -41.24 -1.66 -12.07
N LEU A 159 -40.82 -2.90 -11.84
CA LEU A 159 -41.64 -4.08 -12.16
C LEU A 159 -42.97 -4.08 -11.42
N CYS A 160 -42.97 -3.80 -10.12
CA CYS A 160 -44.21 -3.72 -9.34
C CYS A 160 -45.20 -2.67 -9.91
N PHE A 161 -44.70 -1.47 -10.25
CA PHE A 161 -45.53 -0.43 -10.87
C PHE A 161 -46.01 -0.82 -12.26
N MET A 162 -45.17 -1.44 -13.10
CA MET A 162 -45.58 -1.89 -14.44
C MET A 162 -46.66 -2.98 -14.37
N PHE A 163 -46.52 -3.96 -13.47
CA PHE A 163 -47.54 -4.99 -13.27
C PHE A 163 -48.86 -4.44 -12.72
N SER A 164 -48.82 -3.36 -11.93
CA SER A 164 -50.03 -2.73 -11.42
C SER A 164 -50.83 -1.98 -12.50
N ILE A 165 -50.18 -1.57 -13.60
CA ILE A 165 -50.82 -0.88 -14.74
C ILE A 165 -51.32 -1.90 -15.75
N ASN A 166 -50.46 -2.72 -16.31
CA ASN A 166 -50.83 -3.72 -17.32
C ASN A 166 -49.84 -4.87 -17.40
N VAL A 167 -50.29 -6.09 -17.07
CA VAL A 167 -49.46 -7.29 -17.06
C VAL A 167 -48.90 -7.66 -18.47
N GLY A 168 -49.74 -7.49 -19.50
CA GLY A 168 -49.34 -7.85 -20.89
C GLY A 168 -48.15 -7.02 -21.39
N ILE A 169 -48.22 -5.69 -21.18
CA ILE A 169 -47.15 -4.77 -21.62
C ILE A 169 -45.88 -4.98 -20.70
N ALA A 170 -46.06 -5.24 -19.41
CA ALA A 170 -44.93 -5.55 -18.53
C ALA A 170 -44.18 -6.79 -18.99
N LEU A 171 -44.85 -7.85 -19.44
CA LEU A 171 -44.23 -9.05 -20.00
C LEU A 171 -43.41 -8.75 -21.27
N VAL A 172 -43.87 -7.86 -22.12
CA VAL A 172 -43.11 -7.43 -23.32
C VAL A 172 -41.77 -6.84 -22.92
N VAL A 173 -41.75 -5.96 -21.93
CA VAL A 173 -40.50 -5.36 -21.39
C VAL A 173 -39.57 -6.43 -20.83
N ILE A 174 -40.10 -7.36 -20.02
CA ILE A 174 -39.31 -8.44 -19.40
C ILE A 174 -38.69 -9.36 -20.43
N VAL A 175 -39.42 -9.69 -21.52
CA VAL A 175 -38.92 -10.59 -22.55
C VAL A 175 -37.84 -9.95 -23.42
N ILE A 176 -37.94 -8.64 -23.69
CA ILE A 176 -36.94 -7.94 -24.53
C ILE A 176 -35.69 -7.55 -23.71
N THR A 177 -35.77 -7.30 -22.42
CA THR A 177 -34.62 -6.87 -21.58
C THR A 177 -33.43 -7.83 -21.58
N PRO A 178 -33.57 -9.17 -21.56
CA PRO A 178 -32.43 -10.09 -21.68
C PRO A 178 -31.60 -9.88 -22.96
N VAL A 179 -32.20 -9.42 -24.04
CA VAL A 179 -31.47 -9.10 -25.29
C VAL A 179 -30.49 -7.96 -25.03
N SER A 180 -30.88 -6.95 -24.27
CA SER A 180 -29.98 -5.85 -23.88
C SER A 180 -28.80 -6.36 -23.05
N LEU A 181 -29.05 -7.27 -22.10
CA LEU A 181 -28.00 -7.88 -21.26
C LEU A 181 -27.02 -8.74 -22.08
N ILE A 182 -27.51 -9.51 -23.06
CA ILE A 182 -26.68 -10.31 -23.96
C ILE A 182 -25.77 -9.41 -24.80
N VAL A 183 -26.32 -8.37 -25.39
CA VAL A 183 -25.57 -7.38 -26.21
C VAL A 183 -24.51 -6.68 -25.33
N ALA A 184 -24.91 -6.15 -24.17
CA ALA A 184 -24.01 -5.48 -23.26
C ALA A 184 -22.88 -6.41 -22.78
N SER A 185 -23.20 -7.65 -22.38
CA SER A 185 -22.20 -8.61 -21.90
C SER A 185 -21.22 -9.05 -22.98
N THR A 186 -21.68 -9.18 -24.22
CA THR A 186 -20.83 -9.53 -25.38
C THR A 186 -19.82 -8.41 -25.65
N ILE A 187 -20.30 -7.16 -25.71
CA ILE A 187 -19.44 -5.98 -25.90
C ILE A 187 -18.46 -5.84 -24.74
N ALA A 188 -18.92 -6.00 -23.49
CA ALA A 188 -18.08 -5.92 -22.29
C ALA A 188 -16.95 -6.96 -22.30
N ARG A 189 -17.20 -8.20 -22.76
CA ARG A 189 -16.15 -9.23 -22.91
C ARG A 189 -15.09 -8.85 -23.95
N LEU A 190 -15.52 -8.34 -25.10
CA LEU A 190 -14.60 -7.87 -26.15
C LEU A 190 -13.75 -6.70 -25.66
N CYS A 191 -14.40 -5.74 -24.99
CA CYS A 191 -13.80 -4.57 -24.40
C CYS A 191 -12.74 -4.96 -23.33
N SER A 192 -13.11 -5.81 -22.37
CA SER A 192 -12.24 -6.27 -21.30
C SER A 192 -10.96 -6.95 -21.80
N LYS A 193 -11.07 -7.76 -22.88
CA LYS A 193 -9.89 -8.40 -23.48
C LYS A 193 -8.91 -7.35 -24.01
N LYS A 194 -9.42 -6.32 -24.71
CA LYS A 194 -8.57 -5.26 -25.29
C LYS A 194 -8.00 -4.30 -24.25
N PHE A 195 -8.76 -3.98 -23.20
CA PHE A 195 -8.24 -3.18 -22.09
C PHE A 195 -7.14 -3.89 -21.31
N LYS A 196 -7.24 -5.23 -21.13
CA LYS A 196 -6.14 -6.01 -20.50
C LYS A 196 -4.85 -5.96 -21.34
N GLU A 197 -4.99 -6.10 -22.68
CA GLU A 197 -3.86 -5.99 -23.60
C GLU A 197 -3.25 -4.58 -23.58
N GLN A 198 -4.09 -3.54 -23.55
CA GLN A 198 -3.67 -2.14 -23.43
C GLN A 198 -2.96 -1.87 -22.10
N ALA A 199 -3.50 -2.38 -20.98
CA ALA A 199 -2.90 -2.22 -19.66
C ALA A 199 -1.51 -2.89 -19.58
N ALA A 200 -1.35 -4.08 -20.18
CA ALA A 200 -0.06 -4.76 -20.24
C ALA A 200 0.98 -3.96 -21.04
N LEU A 201 0.60 -3.41 -22.21
CA LEU A 201 1.49 -2.55 -23.00
C LEU A 201 1.81 -1.23 -22.29
N ARG A 202 0.84 -0.63 -21.60
CA ARG A 202 1.10 0.56 -20.78
C ARG A 202 2.11 0.28 -19.68
N GLY A 203 2.01 -0.88 -19.01
CA GLY A 203 2.99 -1.32 -18.00
C GLY A 203 4.39 -1.47 -18.60
N GLN A 204 4.52 -2.02 -19.82
CA GLN A 204 5.80 -2.14 -20.50
C GLN A 204 6.41 -0.77 -20.85
N ILE A 205 5.60 0.19 -21.33
CA ILE A 205 6.05 1.56 -21.62
C ILE A 205 6.48 2.26 -20.33
N THR A 206 5.72 2.12 -19.24
CA THR A 206 6.07 2.71 -17.94
C THR A 206 7.41 2.15 -17.45
N GLY A 207 7.61 0.82 -17.50
CA GLY A 207 8.88 0.20 -17.10
C GLY A 207 10.05 0.66 -17.98
N LEU A 208 9.85 0.76 -19.30
CA LEU A 208 10.87 1.27 -20.22
C LEU A 208 11.24 2.74 -19.90
N ALA A 209 10.21 3.57 -19.67
CA ALA A 209 10.43 4.98 -19.34
C ALA A 209 11.17 5.14 -18.00
N GLU A 210 10.80 4.37 -16.98
CA GLU A 210 11.48 4.36 -15.68
C GLU A 210 12.95 3.93 -15.82
N GLU A 211 13.23 2.89 -16.60
CA GLU A 211 14.59 2.42 -16.89
C GLU A 211 15.44 3.51 -17.57
N TYR A 212 14.93 4.13 -18.63
CA TYR A 212 15.68 5.14 -19.37
C TYR A 212 15.81 6.46 -18.63
N ILE A 213 14.77 6.91 -17.93
CA ILE A 213 14.82 8.14 -17.10
C ILE A 213 15.81 7.95 -15.95
N GLY A 214 15.72 6.82 -15.24
CA GLY A 214 16.64 6.50 -14.14
C GLY A 214 18.10 6.43 -14.57
N ASN A 215 18.36 5.98 -15.82
CA ASN A 215 19.70 5.83 -16.38
C ASN A 215 20.03 6.87 -17.47
N GLN A 216 19.36 8.03 -17.48
CA GLN A 216 19.54 9.05 -18.54
C GLN A 216 20.99 9.50 -18.72
N LYS A 217 21.78 9.55 -17.63
CA LYS A 217 23.22 9.86 -17.72
C LYS A 217 23.98 8.83 -18.54
N VAL A 218 23.61 7.55 -18.45
CA VAL A 218 24.24 6.45 -19.20
C VAL A 218 23.84 6.54 -20.68
N VAL A 219 22.54 6.75 -20.95
CA VAL A 219 22.03 6.94 -22.32
C VAL A 219 22.82 8.07 -23.01
N LYS A 220 22.95 9.21 -22.35
CA LYS A 220 23.71 10.37 -22.87
C LYS A 220 25.20 10.10 -23.03
N ALA A 221 25.84 9.42 -22.06
CA ALA A 221 27.25 9.11 -22.11
C ALA A 221 27.63 8.20 -23.28
N PHE A 222 26.69 7.32 -23.69
CA PHE A 222 26.90 6.41 -24.82
C PHE A 222 26.22 6.88 -26.12
N SER A 223 25.64 8.11 -26.15
CA SER A 223 24.92 8.68 -27.31
C SER A 223 23.89 7.70 -27.90
N ARG A 224 23.04 7.12 -27.02
CA ARG A 224 22.04 6.12 -27.39
C ARG A 224 20.60 6.65 -27.36
N GLU A 225 20.40 7.95 -27.49
CA GLU A 225 19.09 8.60 -27.48
C GLU A 225 18.19 8.05 -28.58
N GLU A 226 18.68 8.00 -29.83
CA GLU A 226 17.94 7.52 -30.99
C GLU A 226 17.47 6.06 -30.81
N TYR A 227 18.33 5.18 -30.28
CA TYR A 227 17.95 3.80 -29.95
C TYR A 227 16.84 3.73 -28.89
N SER A 228 16.90 4.62 -27.89
CA SER A 228 15.88 4.69 -26.82
C SER A 228 14.54 5.16 -27.38
N GLU A 229 14.56 6.15 -28.28
CA GLU A 229 13.38 6.68 -28.97
C GLU A 229 12.75 5.60 -29.87
N GLU A 230 13.55 4.87 -30.65
CA GLU A 230 13.07 3.77 -31.50
C GLU A 230 12.35 2.68 -30.68
N LYS A 231 12.92 2.28 -29.53
CA LYS A 231 12.32 1.29 -28.64
C LYS A 231 11.00 1.79 -28.04
N PHE A 232 10.97 3.05 -27.63
CA PHE A 232 9.75 3.68 -27.11
C PHE A 232 8.67 3.73 -28.19
N GLU A 233 9.01 4.17 -29.41
CA GLU A 233 8.05 4.31 -30.51
C GLU A 233 7.49 2.95 -30.95
N GLU A 234 8.30 1.87 -30.96
CA GLU A 234 7.82 0.51 -31.24
C GLU A 234 6.69 0.09 -30.27
N LEU A 235 6.88 0.31 -28.97
CA LEU A 235 5.87 0.00 -27.96
C LEU A 235 4.67 0.94 -28.02
N ASN A 236 4.92 2.23 -28.26
CA ASN A 236 3.90 3.26 -28.37
C ASN A 236 2.98 3.01 -29.57
N ALA A 237 3.54 2.61 -30.73
CA ALA A 237 2.76 2.23 -31.89
C ALA A 237 1.89 0.98 -31.63
N LYS A 238 2.37 0.01 -30.87
CA LYS A 238 1.56 -1.15 -30.43
C LYS A 238 0.44 -0.70 -29.50
N LEU A 239 0.76 0.15 -28.50
CA LEU A 239 -0.21 0.70 -27.56
C LEU A 239 -1.31 1.48 -28.30
N TYR A 240 -0.93 2.33 -29.27
CA TYR A 240 -1.88 3.07 -30.11
C TYR A 240 -2.86 2.14 -30.82
N LYS A 241 -2.37 1.12 -31.53
CA LYS A 241 -3.23 0.17 -32.27
C LYS A 241 -4.20 -0.58 -31.35
N VAL A 242 -3.74 -1.01 -30.19
CA VAL A 242 -4.60 -1.71 -29.22
C VAL A 242 -5.55 -0.74 -28.54
N GLY A 243 -5.08 0.46 -28.19
CA GLY A 243 -5.86 1.53 -27.57
C GLY A 243 -7.03 1.98 -28.43
N VAL A 244 -6.81 2.22 -29.71
CA VAL A 244 -7.89 2.57 -30.67
C VAL A 244 -8.97 1.48 -30.71
N ARG A 245 -8.57 0.19 -30.75
CA ARG A 245 -9.54 -0.92 -30.75
C ARG A 245 -10.28 -1.04 -29.40
N ALA A 246 -9.57 -0.89 -28.30
CA ALA A 246 -10.18 -0.89 -26.97
C ALA A 246 -11.23 0.23 -26.84
N GLN A 247 -10.86 1.44 -27.25
CA GLN A 247 -11.75 2.60 -27.23
C GLN A 247 -12.94 2.45 -28.19
N PHE A 248 -12.73 1.88 -29.35
CA PHE A 248 -13.83 1.59 -30.31
C PHE A 248 -14.87 0.64 -29.70
N TYR A 249 -14.43 -0.51 -29.10
CA TYR A 249 -15.36 -1.42 -28.46
C TYR A 249 -16.05 -0.78 -27.24
N SER A 250 -15.33 0.04 -26.47
CA SER A 250 -15.92 0.79 -25.36
C SER A 250 -16.99 1.77 -25.84
N ALA A 251 -16.70 2.50 -26.91
CA ALA A 251 -17.62 3.46 -27.52
C ALA A 251 -18.89 2.82 -28.10
N LEU A 252 -18.85 1.54 -28.54
CA LEU A 252 -20.01 0.81 -29.02
C LEU A 252 -21.02 0.47 -27.92
N THR A 253 -20.62 0.44 -26.63
CA THR A 253 -21.50 0.04 -25.53
C THR A 253 -22.75 0.91 -25.44
N ASN A 254 -22.58 2.23 -25.38
CA ASN A 254 -23.70 3.17 -25.27
C ASN A 254 -24.66 3.18 -26.47
N PRO A 255 -24.20 3.28 -27.73
CA PRO A 255 -25.10 3.22 -28.89
C PRO A 255 -25.85 1.90 -28.96
N SER A 256 -25.19 0.77 -28.70
CA SER A 256 -25.83 -0.56 -28.81
C SER A 256 -26.90 -0.75 -27.74
N THR A 257 -26.62 -0.35 -26.48
CA THR A 257 -27.63 -0.43 -25.40
C THR A 257 -28.78 0.55 -25.65
N ARG A 258 -28.49 1.76 -26.14
CA ARG A 258 -29.55 2.72 -26.54
C ARG A 258 -30.43 2.20 -27.67
N PHE A 259 -29.84 1.52 -28.67
CA PHE A 259 -30.61 0.90 -29.74
C PHE A 259 -31.59 -0.15 -29.22
N VAL A 260 -31.12 -1.08 -28.37
CA VAL A 260 -31.98 -2.10 -27.73
C VAL A 260 -33.05 -1.45 -26.85
N ASN A 261 -32.69 -0.46 -26.04
CA ASN A 261 -33.66 0.28 -25.22
C ASN A 261 -34.68 1.00 -26.10
N GLY A 262 -34.28 1.52 -27.27
CA GLY A 262 -35.18 2.08 -28.29
C GLY A 262 -36.19 1.06 -28.83
N LEU A 263 -35.74 -0.21 -29.03
CA LEU A 263 -36.65 -1.30 -29.40
C LEU A 263 -37.67 -1.64 -28.30
N VAL A 264 -37.21 -1.67 -27.03
CA VAL A 264 -38.10 -1.86 -25.86
C VAL A 264 -39.12 -0.73 -25.84
N TYR A 265 -38.66 0.51 -25.97
CA TYR A 265 -39.52 1.70 -25.94
C TYR A 265 -40.54 1.70 -27.09
N ALA A 266 -40.11 1.35 -28.32
CA ALA A 266 -41.00 1.22 -29.47
C ALA A 266 -42.03 0.08 -29.29
N GLY A 267 -41.61 -1.07 -28.75
CA GLY A 267 -42.51 -2.17 -28.42
C GLY A 267 -43.58 -1.76 -27.41
N VAL A 268 -43.18 -1.12 -26.32
CA VAL A 268 -44.11 -0.57 -25.31
C VAL A 268 -45.05 0.47 -25.95
N GLY A 269 -44.53 1.34 -26.82
CA GLY A 269 -45.33 2.34 -27.53
C GLY A 269 -46.40 1.69 -28.42
N ILE A 270 -46.06 0.70 -29.24
CA ILE A 270 -46.97 0.01 -30.13
C ILE A 270 -48.02 -0.78 -29.34
N PHE A 271 -47.60 -1.69 -28.44
CA PHE A 271 -48.53 -2.52 -27.66
C PHE A 271 -49.38 -1.67 -26.69
N GLY A 272 -48.77 -0.63 -26.11
CA GLY A 272 -49.46 0.29 -25.24
C GLY A 272 -50.50 1.17 -25.99
N ALA A 273 -50.17 1.68 -27.17
CA ALA A 273 -51.11 2.44 -28.00
C ALA A 273 -52.28 1.55 -28.46
N LEU A 274 -52.03 0.32 -28.89
CA LEU A 274 -53.08 -0.64 -29.22
C LEU A 274 -53.98 -0.94 -28.01
N SER A 275 -53.40 -1.10 -26.83
CA SER A 275 -54.19 -1.28 -25.59
C SER A 275 -54.97 -0.04 -25.19
N ALA A 276 -54.43 1.15 -25.41
CA ALA A 276 -55.15 2.42 -25.12
C ALA A 276 -56.32 2.62 -26.09
N ILE A 277 -56.16 2.32 -27.39
CA ILE A 277 -57.26 2.37 -28.38
C ILE A 277 -58.34 1.37 -28.02
N GLY A 278 -57.96 0.19 -27.51
CA GLY A 278 -58.91 -0.83 -27.02
C GLY A 278 -59.53 -0.53 -25.66
N GLY A 279 -59.22 0.59 -25.03
CA GLY A 279 -59.75 0.99 -23.69
C GLY A 279 -59.13 0.23 -22.53
N GLY A 280 -58.02 -0.51 -22.73
CA GLY A 280 -57.34 -1.29 -21.68
C GLY A 280 -56.43 -0.47 -20.78
N ILE A 281 -55.95 0.69 -21.24
CA ILE A 281 -55.15 1.66 -20.47
C ILE A 281 -55.51 3.08 -20.90
N THR A 282 -55.22 4.10 -20.05
CA THR A 282 -55.35 5.50 -20.41
C THR A 282 -54.09 6.02 -21.14
N VAL A 283 -54.16 7.21 -21.75
CA VAL A 283 -53.03 7.88 -22.37
C VAL A 283 -51.95 8.24 -21.33
N GLY A 284 -52.40 8.67 -20.16
CA GLY A 284 -51.53 8.95 -19.03
C GLY A 284 -50.83 7.70 -18.52
N GLN A 285 -51.53 6.55 -18.45
CA GLN A 285 -50.92 5.26 -18.06
C GLN A 285 -49.88 4.81 -19.10
N LEU A 286 -50.11 5.03 -20.40
CA LEU A 286 -49.13 4.77 -21.45
C LEU A 286 -47.88 5.64 -21.28
N SER A 287 -48.06 6.94 -20.97
CA SER A 287 -46.95 7.86 -20.68
C SER A 287 -46.12 7.40 -19.48
N ALA A 288 -46.76 6.96 -18.40
CA ALA A 288 -46.11 6.40 -17.23
C ALA A 288 -45.35 5.12 -17.56
N PHE A 289 -45.92 4.23 -18.38
CA PHE A 289 -45.33 2.98 -18.82
C PHE A 289 -44.06 3.20 -19.66
N LEU A 290 -44.07 4.16 -20.59
CA LEU A 290 -42.89 4.56 -21.36
C LEU A 290 -41.75 5.09 -20.47
N SER A 291 -42.10 5.84 -19.43
CA SER A 291 -41.14 6.30 -18.42
C SER A 291 -40.53 5.13 -17.64
N TYR A 292 -41.37 4.15 -17.25
CA TYR A 292 -40.90 2.95 -16.56
C TYR A 292 -40.01 2.07 -17.45
N ALA A 293 -40.31 1.92 -18.71
CA ALA A 293 -39.47 1.19 -19.66
C ALA A 293 -38.04 1.75 -19.72
N ASN A 294 -37.89 3.08 -19.67
CA ASN A 294 -36.58 3.73 -19.58
C ASN A 294 -35.92 3.54 -18.20
N GLN A 295 -36.68 3.69 -17.12
CA GLN A 295 -36.13 3.54 -15.77
C GLN A 295 -35.72 2.10 -15.45
N TYR A 296 -36.42 1.10 -15.98
CA TYR A 296 -36.12 -0.31 -15.80
C TYR A 296 -34.79 -0.72 -16.45
N THR A 297 -34.50 -0.18 -17.63
CA THR A 297 -33.28 -0.55 -18.36
C THR A 297 -32.02 0.15 -17.87
N LYS A 298 -32.15 1.31 -17.22
CA LYS A 298 -31.01 2.11 -16.74
C LYS A 298 -30.10 1.37 -15.75
N PRO A 299 -30.59 0.71 -14.67
CA PRO A 299 -29.75 0.00 -13.70
C PRO A 299 -28.93 -1.12 -14.31
N PHE A 300 -29.40 -1.81 -15.33
CA PHE A 300 -28.66 -2.88 -15.99
C PHE A 300 -27.39 -2.38 -16.68
N ASN A 301 -27.43 -1.17 -17.24
CA ASN A 301 -26.25 -0.54 -17.85
C ASN A 301 -25.25 -0.07 -16.77
N GLU A 302 -25.75 0.46 -15.66
CA GLU A 302 -24.94 0.96 -14.54
C GLU A 302 -24.27 -0.18 -13.78
N ILE A 303 -25.00 -1.28 -13.51
CA ILE A 303 -24.44 -2.48 -12.85
C ILE A 303 -23.24 -3.04 -13.61
N SER A 304 -23.26 -3.01 -14.95
CA SER A 304 -22.13 -3.51 -15.75
C SER A 304 -20.81 -2.77 -15.47
N GLY A 305 -20.87 -1.45 -15.25
CA GLY A 305 -19.70 -0.63 -14.85
C GLY A 305 -19.24 -0.97 -13.44
N VAL A 306 -20.18 -1.01 -12.49
CA VAL A 306 -19.92 -1.28 -11.08
C VAL A 306 -19.32 -2.68 -10.83
N VAL A 307 -19.73 -3.69 -11.60
CA VAL A 307 -19.14 -5.04 -11.51
C VAL A 307 -17.63 -5.03 -11.74
N THR A 308 -17.16 -4.24 -12.70
CA THR A 308 -15.71 -4.12 -12.97
C THR A 308 -14.98 -3.44 -11.81
N GLU A 309 -15.56 -2.38 -11.27
CA GLU A 309 -14.97 -1.66 -10.13
C GLU A 309 -14.97 -2.51 -8.86
N LEU A 310 -16.07 -3.24 -8.60
CA LEU A 310 -16.11 -4.20 -7.50
C LEU A 310 -15.08 -5.32 -7.65
N GLN A 311 -14.86 -5.84 -8.87
CA GLN A 311 -13.82 -6.82 -9.12
C GLN A 311 -12.42 -6.26 -8.81
N SER A 312 -12.14 -5.01 -9.20
CA SER A 312 -10.90 -4.31 -8.88
C SER A 312 -10.76 -4.11 -7.36
N ALA A 313 -11.82 -3.63 -6.71
CA ALA A 313 -11.85 -3.46 -5.26
C ALA A 313 -11.62 -4.78 -4.51
N PHE A 314 -12.22 -5.89 -4.95
CA PHE A 314 -12.00 -7.21 -4.35
C PHE A 314 -10.57 -7.72 -4.59
N ALA A 315 -9.97 -7.44 -5.75
CA ALA A 315 -8.57 -7.79 -6.00
C ALA A 315 -7.62 -6.99 -5.08
N SER A 316 -7.85 -5.69 -4.91
CA SER A 316 -7.11 -4.84 -3.99
C SER A 316 -7.33 -5.25 -2.53
N ALA A 317 -8.58 -5.52 -2.12
CA ALA A 317 -8.89 -6.00 -0.78
C ALA A 317 -8.17 -7.32 -0.44
N ARG A 318 -8.05 -8.26 -1.40
CA ARG A 318 -7.26 -9.49 -1.20
C ARG A 318 -5.80 -9.20 -0.89
N ARG A 319 -5.18 -8.22 -1.58
CA ARG A 319 -3.79 -7.84 -1.31
C ARG A 319 -3.62 -7.19 0.05
N ILE A 320 -4.60 -6.37 0.46
CA ILE A 320 -4.63 -5.77 1.80
C ILE A 320 -4.80 -6.86 2.87
N PHE A 321 -5.76 -7.79 2.70
CA PHE A 321 -5.97 -8.89 3.64
C PHE A 321 -4.78 -9.86 3.68
N ALA A 322 -4.07 -10.05 2.59
CA ALA A 322 -2.82 -10.81 2.59
C ALA A 322 -1.73 -10.17 3.47
N LEU A 323 -1.77 -8.85 3.66
CA LEU A 323 -0.94 -8.14 4.63
C LEU A 323 -1.52 -8.23 6.05
N THR A 324 -2.79 -7.85 6.24
CA THR A 324 -3.39 -7.78 7.59
C THR A 324 -3.55 -9.14 8.27
N GLU A 325 -3.65 -10.23 7.49
CA GLU A 325 -3.74 -11.62 7.97
C GLU A 325 -2.39 -12.37 7.91
N SER A 326 -1.28 -11.70 7.54
CA SER A 326 0.05 -12.32 7.62
C SER A 326 0.39 -12.64 9.08
N ASP A 327 1.32 -13.56 9.29
CA ASP A 327 1.74 -13.91 10.63
C ASP A 327 2.40 -12.70 11.31
N ASP A 328 2.11 -12.50 12.60
CA ASP A 328 2.82 -11.53 13.43
C ASP A 328 4.22 -12.07 13.80
N GLU A 329 5.12 -11.19 14.17
CA GLU A 329 6.35 -11.59 14.85
C GLU A 329 5.97 -12.37 16.12
N ILE A 330 6.65 -13.50 16.38
CA ILE A 330 6.33 -14.36 17.52
C ILE A 330 6.33 -13.51 18.80
N SER A 331 5.24 -13.56 19.58
CA SER A 331 5.15 -12.80 20.84
C SER A 331 6.25 -13.24 21.80
N ASP A 332 6.88 -12.28 22.42
CA ASP A 332 7.88 -12.45 23.47
C ASP A 332 7.52 -11.70 24.77
N ALA A 333 6.24 -11.36 24.92
CA ALA A 333 5.73 -10.60 26.07
C ALA A 333 5.98 -11.32 27.43
N ASP A 334 6.00 -12.65 27.41
CA ASP A 334 6.25 -13.49 28.59
C ASP A 334 7.74 -13.78 28.82
N ASN A 335 8.62 -13.33 27.94
CA ASN A 335 10.05 -13.55 28.01
C ASN A 335 10.71 -12.64 29.06
N LYS A 336 11.89 -13.03 29.52
CA LYS A 336 12.68 -12.25 30.47
C LYS A 336 13.11 -10.91 29.86
N VAL A 337 13.01 -9.84 30.63
CA VAL A 337 13.59 -8.54 30.28
C VAL A 337 15.07 -8.53 30.64
N LEU A 338 15.95 -8.16 29.72
CA LEU A 338 17.37 -7.97 29.97
C LEU A 338 17.57 -6.65 30.75
N THR A 339 18.22 -6.75 31.93
CA THR A 339 18.62 -5.60 32.73
C THR A 339 20.10 -5.70 33.04
N ASP A 340 20.76 -4.57 33.27
CA ASP A 340 22.18 -4.46 33.67
C ASP A 340 23.13 -5.25 32.76
N VAL A 341 22.97 -5.07 31.43
CA VAL A 341 23.74 -5.79 30.42
C VAL A 341 25.21 -5.40 30.48
N SER A 342 26.08 -6.39 30.74
CA SER A 342 27.56 -6.23 30.73
C SER A 342 28.11 -6.28 29.30
N GLY A 343 27.49 -7.06 28.44
CA GLY A 343 27.84 -7.17 27.01
C GLY A 343 28.74 -8.37 26.67
N ASN A 344 28.67 -9.47 27.42
CA ASN A 344 29.29 -10.73 26.98
C ASN A 344 28.36 -11.38 25.96
N VAL A 345 28.89 -11.73 24.79
CA VAL A 345 28.11 -12.32 23.69
C VAL A 345 28.70 -13.66 23.30
N LYS A 346 27.90 -14.73 23.32
CA LYS A 346 28.32 -16.05 22.82
C LYS A 346 27.44 -16.49 21.68
N ILE A 347 28.05 -16.88 20.57
CA ILE A 347 27.41 -17.53 19.41
C ILE A 347 27.87 -18.98 19.42
N ASP A 348 26.93 -19.93 19.43
CA ASP A 348 27.21 -21.35 19.64
C ASP A 348 26.57 -22.19 18.54
N HIS A 349 27.41 -22.74 17.65
CA HIS A 349 27.04 -23.61 16.53
C HIS A 349 25.86 -23.07 15.69
N VAL A 350 25.89 -21.80 15.30
CA VAL A 350 24.80 -21.14 14.60
C VAL A 350 24.83 -21.43 13.10
N ASP A 351 23.73 -22.00 12.60
CA ASP A 351 23.39 -22.07 11.16
C ASP A 351 22.26 -21.11 10.84
N PHE A 352 22.32 -20.47 9.66
CA PHE A 352 21.26 -19.59 9.20
C PHE A 352 21.17 -19.45 7.68
N SER A 353 19.94 -19.36 7.17
CA SER A 353 19.63 -19.14 5.76
C SER A 353 18.44 -18.19 5.60
N TYR A 354 18.53 -17.19 4.73
CA TYR A 354 17.36 -16.38 4.36
C TYR A 354 16.34 -17.19 3.54
N VAL A 355 16.85 -18.13 2.73
CA VAL A 355 16.06 -19.05 1.90
C VAL A 355 16.55 -20.46 2.21
N PRO A 356 15.67 -21.42 2.49
CA PRO A 356 16.06 -22.76 2.94
C PRO A 356 17.03 -23.51 2.01
N GLU A 357 16.96 -23.21 0.69
CA GLU A 357 17.78 -23.87 -0.33
C GLU A 357 19.21 -23.31 -0.42
N LYS A 358 19.47 -22.14 0.21
CA LYS A 358 20.76 -21.46 0.12
C LYS A 358 21.31 -21.16 1.51
N GLU A 359 22.04 -22.13 2.07
CA GLU A 359 22.75 -21.93 3.33
C GLU A 359 23.73 -20.75 3.21
N LEU A 360 23.66 -19.82 4.19
CA LEU A 360 24.51 -18.63 4.19
C LEU A 360 25.49 -18.61 5.36
N ILE A 361 25.05 -18.95 6.57
CA ILE A 361 25.92 -19.06 7.76
C ILE A 361 25.96 -20.54 8.16
N LYS A 362 27.17 -21.04 8.45
CA LYS A 362 27.43 -22.44 8.77
C LYS A 362 28.36 -22.57 9.96
N ASP A 363 27.88 -23.23 11.01
CA ASP A 363 28.65 -23.57 12.22
C ASP A 363 29.41 -22.37 12.78
N LEU A 364 28.71 -21.23 12.91
CA LEU A 364 29.30 -20.01 13.43
C LEU A 364 29.50 -20.12 14.94
N ASN A 365 30.75 -20.01 15.39
CA ASN A 365 31.15 -20.07 16.79
C ASN A 365 31.94 -18.83 17.16
N LEU A 366 31.56 -18.14 18.25
CA LEU A 366 32.24 -16.94 18.72
C LEU A 366 31.98 -16.71 20.21
N ASP A 367 33.01 -16.37 20.96
CA ASP A 367 32.92 -15.95 22.36
C ASP A 367 33.52 -14.55 22.50
N VAL A 368 32.70 -13.57 22.87
CA VAL A 368 33.06 -12.15 23.01
C VAL A 368 32.86 -11.72 24.46
N LYS A 369 33.91 -11.20 25.05
CA LYS A 369 33.86 -10.65 26.42
C LYS A 369 33.43 -9.18 26.42
N SER A 370 32.84 -8.77 27.51
CA SER A 370 32.47 -7.37 27.74
C SER A 370 33.61 -6.40 27.42
N GLY A 371 33.31 -5.35 26.69
CA GLY A 371 34.27 -4.30 26.33
C GLY A 371 35.19 -4.61 25.15
N GLN A 372 35.11 -5.81 24.55
CA GLN A 372 35.90 -6.15 23.38
C GLN A 372 35.38 -5.50 22.10
N GLN A 373 36.29 -5.10 21.21
CA GLN A 373 36.02 -4.63 19.86
C GLN A 373 36.29 -5.72 18.84
N ILE A 374 35.23 -6.14 18.14
CA ILE A 374 35.28 -7.22 17.14
C ILE A 374 35.15 -6.61 15.74
N ALA A 375 36.20 -6.72 14.93
CA ALA A 375 36.13 -6.35 13.53
C ALA A 375 35.73 -7.56 12.67
N ILE A 376 34.67 -7.43 11.86
CA ILE A 376 34.20 -8.47 10.94
C ILE A 376 34.68 -8.09 9.53
N VAL A 377 35.53 -8.92 8.95
CA VAL A 377 36.12 -8.69 7.62
C VAL A 377 35.87 -9.87 6.69
N GLY A 378 35.83 -9.63 5.40
CA GLY A 378 35.62 -10.66 4.38
C GLY A 378 35.04 -10.08 3.08
N PRO A 379 34.99 -10.86 2.00
CA PRO A 379 34.42 -10.42 0.72
C PRO A 379 32.95 -10.08 0.81
N THR A 380 32.47 -9.35 -0.20
CA THR A 380 31.03 -9.03 -0.30
C THR A 380 30.20 -10.32 -0.40
N GLY A 381 29.11 -10.39 0.34
CA GLY A 381 28.21 -11.57 0.35
C GLY A 381 28.67 -12.74 1.25
N CYS A 382 29.76 -12.62 2.02
CA CYS A 382 30.19 -13.68 2.93
C CYS A 382 29.38 -13.82 4.22
N GLY A 383 28.41 -12.90 4.48
CA GLY A 383 27.49 -12.98 5.63
C GLY A 383 27.74 -11.98 6.76
N LYS A 384 28.57 -10.93 6.57
CA LYS A 384 28.89 -9.93 7.61
C LYS A 384 27.63 -9.26 8.17
N THR A 385 26.79 -8.67 7.33
CA THR A 385 25.53 -8.03 7.71
C THR A 385 24.53 -9.04 8.30
N THR A 386 24.63 -10.31 7.90
CA THR A 386 23.78 -11.37 8.45
C THR A 386 24.07 -11.62 9.92
N ILE A 387 25.34 -11.58 10.35
CA ILE A 387 25.67 -11.68 11.79
C ILE A 387 25.02 -10.54 12.57
N ILE A 388 25.06 -9.32 12.06
CA ILE A 388 24.39 -8.17 12.67
C ILE A 388 22.88 -8.42 12.83
N ASN A 389 22.23 -8.90 11.76
CA ASN A 389 20.80 -9.20 11.77
C ASN A 389 20.43 -10.28 12.81
N LEU A 390 21.30 -11.26 13.01
CA LEU A 390 21.12 -12.30 14.02
C LEU A 390 21.35 -11.79 15.45
N LEU A 391 22.38 -10.95 15.67
CA LEU A 391 22.61 -10.32 16.98
C LEU A 391 21.45 -9.45 17.45
N MET A 392 20.84 -8.68 16.52
CA MET A 392 19.65 -7.84 16.78
C MET A 392 18.35 -8.66 16.83
N ARG A 393 18.43 -9.97 16.58
CA ARG A 393 17.27 -10.84 16.45
C ARG A 393 16.22 -10.28 15.48
N PHE A 394 16.69 -9.75 14.34
CA PHE A 394 15.81 -9.44 13.20
C PHE A 394 15.40 -10.72 12.47
N TYR A 395 16.20 -11.76 12.64
CA TYR A 395 15.95 -13.13 12.19
C TYR A 395 16.34 -14.10 13.31
N ASP A 396 15.59 -15.18 13.46
CA ASP A 396 15.95 -16.27 14.36
C ASP A 396 16.90 -17.25 13.66
N THR A 397 17.81 -17.87 14.43
CA THR A 397 18.75 -18.89 13.93
C THR A 397 18.02 -20.17 13.55
N ASP A 398 18.48 -20.86 12.46
CA ASP A 398 17.96 -22.16 12.06
C ASP A 398 18.43 -23.27 13.02
N LYS A 399 19.74 -23.22 13.42
CA LYS A 399 20.31 -24.08 14.46
C LYS A 399 21.23 -23.30 15.37
N GLY A 400 21.60 -23.91 16.49
CA GLY A 400 22.43 -23.27 17.50
C GLY A 400 21.74 -22.14 18.23
N GLY A 401 22.53 -21.28 18.89
CA GLY A 401 21.98 -20.20 19.70
C GLY A 401 22.95 -19.03 19.88
N ILE A 402 22.36 -17.86 20.15
CA ILE A 402 23.10 -16.66 20.54
C ILE A 402 22.67 -16.30 21.94
N SER A 403 23.63 -15.97 22.81
CA SER A 403 23.35 -15.53 24.17
C SER A 403 24.06 -14.23 24.50
N VAL A 404 23.40 -13.40 25.32
CA VAL A 404 23.94 -12.17 25.89
C VAL A 404 23.94 -12.32 27.40
N ASP A 405 25.10 -12.17 28.00
CA ASP A 405 25.32 -12.37 29.44
C ASP A 405 24.72 -13.69 29.98
N GLY A 406 24.88 -14.77 29.19
CA GLY A 406 24.38 -16.12 29.50
C GLY A 406 22.89 -16.35 29.25
N ASN A 407 22.12 -15.34 28.85
CA ASN A 407 20.71 -15.48 28.50
C ASN A 407 20.59 -15.68 26.97
N ASN A 408 19.90 -16.74 26.54
CA ASN A 408 19.62 -16.95 25.13
C ASN A 408 18.74 -15.81 24.60
N ILE A 409 19.09 -15.23 23.44
CA ILE A 409 18.32 -14.11 22.88
C ILE A 409 16.89 -14.49 22.48
N LYS A 410 16.59 -15.80 22.32
CA LYS A 410 15.22 -16.29 22.07
C LYS A 410 14.34 -16.24 23.32
N ASP A 411 14.94 -16.28 24.50
CA ASP A 411 14.25 -16.34 25.79
C ASP A 411 14.10 -14.96 26.47
N VAL A 412 14.56 -13.91 25.80
CA VAL A 412 14.43 -12.52 26.26
C VAL A 412 13.54 -11.70 25.34
N THR A 413 13.00 -10.59 25.85
CA THR A 413 12.20 -9.68 25.04
C THR A 413 13.08 -8.97 24.01
N ARG A 414 12.59 -8.86 22.75
CA ARG A 414 13.31 -8.17 21.67
C ARG A 414 13.60 -6.71 22.01
N ASP A 415 12.65 -6.06 22.66
CA ASP A 415 12.81 -4.66 23.05
C ASP A 415 14.01 -4.47 23.99
N SER A 416 14.13 -5.29 25.05
CA SER A 416 15.26 -5.20 25.97
C SER A 416 16.60 -5.58 25.32
N LEU A 417 16.58 -6.58 24.43
CA LEU A 417 17.75 -6.95 23.63
C LEU A 417 18.18 -5.80 22.71
N ARG A 418 17.25 -5.24 21.93
CA ARG A 418 17.53 -4.16 20.97
C ARG A 418 17.94 -2.87 21.64
N LEU A 419 17.36 -2.53 22.81
CA LEU A 419 17.78 -1.39 23.63
C LEU A 419 19.20 -1.57 24.20
N SER A 420 19.70 -2.80 24.32
CA SER A 420 21.07 -3.07 24.76
C SER A 420 22.11 -2.82 23.67
N TYR A 421 21.69 -2.64 22.41
CA TYR A 421 22.55 -2.33 21.27
C TYR A 421 22.34 -0.92 20.74
N GLY A 422 23.42 -0.21 20.47
CA GLY A 422 23.42 0.98 19.61
C GLY A 422 23.79 0.60 18.20
N MET A 423 22.89 0.77 17.26
CA MET A 423 23.10 0.38 15.87
C MET A 423 23.34 1.59 14.98
N LEU A 424 24.44 1.56 14.24
CA LEU A 424 24.74 2.51 13.19
C LEU A 424 24.87 1.76 11.86
N LEU A 425 23.92 2.01 10.97
CA LEU A 425 23.88 1.39 9.65
C LEU A 425 24.75 2.12 8.61
N GLN A 426 25.10 1.43 7.55
CA GLN A 426 25.76 1.99 6.38
C GLN A 426 24.91 3.10 5.74
N GLU A 427 23.61 2.84 5.59
CA GLU A 427 22.65 3.84 5.12
C GLU A 427 22.19 4.71 6.30
N THR A 428 22.52 5.99 6.24
CA THR A 428 22.12 6.96 7.25
C THR A 428 20.66 7.37 7.01
N TRP A 429 19.79 7.07 7.95
CA TRP A 429 18.38 7.46 7.86
C TRP A 429 18.10 8.68 8.72
N ILE A 430 17.58 9.73 8.07
CA ILE A 430 17.07 10.97 8.67
C ILE A 430 15.59 11.10 8.29
N PHE A 431 14.71 11.23 9.28
CA PHE A 431 13.30 11.49 9.00
C PHE A 431 13.03 12.99 8.88
N GLU A 432 11.95 13.34 8.20
CA GLU A 432 11.49 14.73 8.10
C GLU A 432 11.04 15.25 9.47
N GLY A 433 11.82 16.14 10.04
CA GLY A 433 11.64 16.69 11.38
C GLY A 433 12.80 17.59 11.76
N THR A 434 12.79 18.14 12.98
CA THR A 434 13.88 18.99 13.46
C THR A 434 15.16 18.19 13.70
N VAL A 435 16.31 18.87 13.68
CA VAL A 435 17.59 18.27 14.09
C VAL A 435 17.50 17.71 15.51
N ARG A 436 16.82 18.42 16.41
CA ARG A 436 16.56 18.01 17.80
C ARG A 436 15.83 16.68 17.85
N GLU A 437 14.70 16.55 17.15
CA GLU A 437 13.91 15.32 17.10
C GLU A 437 14.70 14.15 16.51
N ASN A 438 15.48 14.40 15.46
CA ASN A 438 16.33 13.38 14.86
C ASN A 438 17.41 12.84 15.80
N ILE A 439 18.00 13.69 16.66
CA ILE A 439 18.95 13.23 17.69
C ILE A 439 18.20 12.56 18.84
N ALA A 440 17.09 13.16 19.33
CA ALA A 440 16.27 12.63 20.41
C ALA A 440 15.61 11.29 20.10
N TYR A 441 15.58 10.86 18.82
CA TYR A 441 15.05 9.55 18.44
C TYR A 441 15.73 8.38 19.17
N GLY A 442 16.98 8.54 19.61
CA GLY A 442 17.70 7.55 20.42
C GLY A 442 17.24 7.45 21.88
N LYS A 443 16.62 8.51 22.42
CA LYS A 443 16.12 8.59 23.80
C LYS A 443 14.99 9.62 23.87
N GLN A 444 13.74 9.16 23.97
CA GLN A 444 12.54 10.02 23.89
C GLN A 444 12.47 11.10 24.99
N ASP A 445 12.91 10.77 26.22
CA ASP A 445 12.87 11.68 27.38
C ASP A 445 14.17 12.46 27.56
N ALA A 446 14.95 12.66 26.47
CA ALA A 446 16.22 13.38 26.55
C ALA A 446 16.02 14.86 26.82
N THR A 447 16.79 15.40 27.78
CA THR A 447 16.81 16.85 28.03
C THR A 447 17.59 17.59 26.92
N GLU A 448 17.38 18.91 26.83
CA GLU A 448 18.10 19.72 25.85
C GLU A 448 19.63 19.68 26.07
N GLU A 449 20.05 19.65 27.34
CA GLU A 449 21.44 19.54 27.72
C GLU A 449 22.06 18.23 27.26
N GLU A 450 21.33 17.11 27.40
CA GLU A 450 21.75 15.77 26.92
C GLU A 450 21.89 15.75 25.40
N ILE A 451 20.93 16.31 24.67
CA ILE A 451 20.97 16.41 23.19
C ILE A 451 22.18 17.22 22.75
N ILE A 452 22.42 18.39 23.37
CA ILE A 452 23.58 19.24 23.06
C ILE A 452 24.89 18.54 23.41
N ALA A 453 24.95 17.82 24.53
CA ALA A 453 26.13 17.06 24.95
C ALA A 453 26.44 15.94 23.93
N ALA A 454 25.44 15.18 23.51
CA ALA A 454 25.57 14.15 22.48
C ALA A 454 26.05 14.74 21.14
N ALA A 455 25.47 15.86 20.72
CA ALA A 455 25.87 16.57 19.50
C ALA A 455 27.31 17.10 19.55
N LYS A 456 27.77 17.57 20.71
CA LYS A 456 29.18 17.97 20.92
C LYS A 456 30.08 16.76 20.87
N ALA A 457 29.69 15.64 21.50
CA ALA A 457 30.47 14.42 21.52
C ALA A 457 30.64 13.81 20.12
N ALA A 458 29.59 13.90 19.29
CA ALA A 458 29.58 13.47 17.89
C ALA A 458 30.16 14.49 16.90
N HIS A 459 30.70 15.61 17.37
CA HIS A 459 31.24 16.70 16.54
C HIS A 459 30.26 17.36 15.56
N CYS A 460 28.94 17.25 15.79
CA CYS A 460 27.91 17.86 14.96
C CYS A 460 27.40 19.23 15.46
N HIS A 461 27.57 19.58 16.73
CA HIS A 461 27.10 20.83 17.34
C HIS A 461 27.53 22.10 16.56
N SER A 462 28.76 22.13 16.04
CA SER A 462 29.30 23.31 15.36
C SER A 462 28.62 23.61 14.01
N PHE A 463 28.20 22.60 13.28
CA PHE A 463 27.47 22.83 12.04
C PHE A 463 25.98 23.06 12.30
N ILE A 464 25.38 22.41 13.30
CA ILE A 464 24.00 22.64 13.72
C ILE A 464 23.79 24.12 14.08
N LYS A 465 24.68 24.71 14.88
CA LYS A 465 24.62 26.14 15.23
C LYS A 465 24.71 27.10 14.03
N ARG A 466 25.22 26.66 12.90
CA ARG A 466 25.31 27.48 11.68
C ARG A 466 24.09 27.34 10.77
N MET A 467 23.20 26.40 11.08
CA MET A 467 21.90 26.29 10.40
C MET A 467 21.02 27.47 10.82
N LYS A 468 20.07 27.82 9.96
CA LYS A 468 19.21 29.01 10.14
C LYS A 468 18.53 29.03 11.51
N ASP A 469 17.94 27.89 11.92
CA ASP A 469 17.17 27.77 13.17
C ASP A 469 17.88 26.81 14.16
N GLY A 470 19.19 26.53 13.95
CA GLY A 470 19.98 25.67 14.83
C GLY A 470 19.40 24.28 15.00
N TYR A 471 19.13 23.86 16.25
CA TYR A 471 18.54 22.56 16.56
C TYR A 471 17.07 22.40 16.11
N ASP A 472 16.37 23.50 15.86
CA ASP A 472 14.97 23.50 15.42
C ASP A 472 14.86 23.59 13.90
N THR A 473 15.99 23.56 13.18
CA THR A 473 16.00 23.45 11.72
C THR A 473 15.37 22.13 11.29
N ILE A 474 14.35 22.22 10.42
CA ILE A 474 13.72 21.04 9.81
C ILE A 474 14.68 20.49 8.76
N ILE A 475 14.91 19.21 8.81
CA ILE A 475 15.76 18.45 7.89
C ILE A 475 15.01 17.24 7.35
N SER A 476 15.37 16.80 6.14
CA SER A 476 14.88 15.56 5.53
C SER A 476 16.02 14.83 4.82
N ASP A 477 15.74 13.65 4.31
CA ASP A 477 16.76 12.87 3.59
C ASP A 477 17.18 13.51 2.25
N ASN A 478 16.32 14.38 1.69
CA ASN A 478 16.56 15.07 0.42
C ASN A 478 17.12 16.51 0.58
N ASP A 479 17.18 17.02 1.81
CA ASP A 479 17.67 18.38 2.07
C ASP A 479 19.20 18.46 2.06
N GLY A 480 19.75 19.64 1.76
CA GLY A 480 21.15 19.95 1.51
C GLY A 480 22.18 19.64 2.62
N ILE A 481 21.93 18.62 3.44
CA ILE A 481 22.85 18.08 4.44
C ILE A 481 23.76 17.05 3.77
N SER A 482 25.07 17.23 3.90
CA SER A 482 26.03 16.28 3.35
C SER A 482 25.93 14.89 4.01
N GLN A 483 26.30 13.83 3.28
CA GLN A 483 26.30 12.45 3.80
C GLN A 483 27.08 12.32 5.12
N GLY A 484 28.22 13.00 5.23
CA GLY A 484 29.02 13.03 6.47
C GLY A 484 28.29 13.74 7.63
N GLN A 485 27.54 14.79 7.36
CA GLN A 485 26.73 15.46 8.39
C GLN A 485 25.58 14.57 8.86
N LYS A 486 24.89 13.87 7.94
CA LYS A 486 23.87 12.87 8.30
C LYS A 486 24.46 11.79 9.19
N GLN A 487 25.63 11.26 8.86
CA GLN A 487 26.30 10.25 9.67
C GLN A 487 26.66 10.75 11.08
N LEU A 488 27.14 11.99 11.22
CA LEU A 488 27.39 12.60 12.53
C LEU A 488 26.11 12.76 13.36
N LEU A 489 24.96 13.06 12.76
CA LEU A 489 23.67 13.09 13.44
C LEU A 489 23.25 11.69 13.91
N CYS A 490 23.41 10.67 13.08
CA CYS A 490 23.14 9.27 13.47
C CYS A 490 24.07 8.82 14.60
N ILE A 491 25.34 9.24 14.61
CA ILE A 491 26.26 8.99 15.73
C ILE A 491 25.79 9.70 17.00
N ALA A 492 25.34 10.96 16.91
CA ALA A 492 24.80 11.68 18.05
C ALA A 492 23.57 10.98 18.64
N ARG A 493 22.70 10.40 17.81
CA ARG A 493 21.56 9.57 18.22
C ARG A 493 21.99 8.37 19.08
N VAL A 494 23.02 7.64 18.64
CA VAL A 494 23.55 6.49 19.39
C VAL A 494 24.27 6.93 20.65
N MET A 495 25.04 8.04 20.60
CA MET A 495 25.71 8.61 21.77
C MET A 495 24.75 9.13 22.84
N LEU A 496 23.55 9.56 22.45
CA LEU A 496 22.50 9.98 23.38
C LEU A 496 21.94 8.78 24.19
N ALA A 497 21.73 7.65 23.52
CA ALA A 497 21.24 6.43 24.14
C ALA A 497 22.32 5.71 24.98
N MET A 498 23.60 5.78 24.57
CA MET A 498 24.78 5.16 25.22
C MET A 498 24.60 3.72 25.69
N PRO A 499 24.13 2.79 24.84
CA PRO A 499 23.93 1.40 25.23
C PRO A 499 25.24 0.68 25.54
N PRO A 500 25.20 -0.47 26.25
CA PRO A 500 26.41 -1.25 26.60
C PRO A 500 27.09 -1.92 25.39
N MET A 501 26.35 -2.22 24.33
CA MET A 501 26.87 -2.87 23.14
C MET A 501 26.62 -2.02 21.89
N LEU A 502 27.49 -2.15 20.90
CA LEU A 502 27.43 -1.37 19.66
C LEU A 502 27.54 -2.27 18.43
N ILE A 503 26.79 -1.93 17.42
CA ILE A 503 26.88 -2.51 16.07
C ILE A 503 27.13 -1.36 15.10
N LEU A 504 28.27 -1.42 14.40
CA LEU A 504 28.73 -0.38 13.50
C LEU A 504 28.96 -0.96 12.12
N ASP A 505 28.20 -0.49 11.12
CA ASP A 505 28.44 -0.83 9.71
C ASP A 505 29.15 0.34 9.04
N GLU A 506 30.44 0.18 8.76
CA GLU A 506 31.35 1.24 8.32
C GLU A 506 31.46 1.29 6.80
N ALA A 507 30.59 2.08 6.13
CA ALA A 507 30.76 2.41 4.72
C ALA A 507 30.73 3.92 4.50
N THR A 508 31.88 4.51 4.22
CA THR A 508 32.05 5.97 4.08
C THR A 508 32.81 6.33 2.80
N SER A 509 32.40 5.82 1.66
CA SER A 509 33.11 5.98 0.38
C SER A 509 33.02 7.37 -0.26
N SER A 510 32.25 8.31 0.32
CA SER A 510 31.93 9.62 -0.32
C SER A 510 32.00 10.81 0.64
N ILE A 511 32.86 10.75 1.68
CA ILE A 511 32.94 11.80 2.71
C ILE A 511 34.28 12.54 2.60
N ASP A 512 34.27 13.86 2.79
CA ASP A 512 35.51 14.64 2.83
C ASP A 512 36.40 14.26 4.01
N THR A 513 37.72 14.35 3.85
CA THR A 513 38.73 13.91 4.82
C THR A 513 38.56 14.55 6.21
N LYS A 514 38.12 15.83 6.28
CA LYS A 514 37.95 16.52 7.56
C LYS A 514 36.74 16.00 8.34
N THR A 515 35.65 15.74 7.67
CA THR A 515 34.44 15.14 8.26
C THR A 515 34.71 13.68 8.62
N GLU A 516 35.47 12.97 7.80
CA GLU A 516 35.90 11.61 8.08
C GLU A 516 36.68 11.50 9.38
N MET A 517 37.66 12.39 9.60
CA MET A 517 38.41 12.42 10.88
C MET A 517 37.49 12.66 12.10
N LYS A 518 36.45 13.49 11.95
CA LYS A 518 35.47 13.71 13.03
C LYS A 518 34.65 12.44 13.32
N ILE A 519 34.24 11.74 12.27
CA ILE A 519 33.52 10.47 12.39
C ILE A 519 34.39 9.43 13.09
N GLN A 520 35.65 9.28 12.70
CA GLN A 520 36.60 8.34 13.34
C GLN A 520 36.82 8.66 14.81
N ASN A 521 37.00 9.94 15.15
CA ASN A 521 37.16 10.38 16.53
C ASN A 521 35.89 10.10 17.37
N ALA A 522 34.72 10.31 16.78
CA ALA A 522 33.44 10.02 17.42
C ALA A 522 33.27 8.50 17.63
N PHE A 523 33.65 7.67 16.65
CA PHE A 523 33.66 6.20 16.81
C PHE A 523 34.58 5.74 17.92
N ALA A 524 35.85 6.18 17.93
CA ALA A 524 36.81 5.81 18.96
C ALA A 524 36.32 6.17 20.37
N LYS A 525 35.64 7.32 20.50
CA LYS A 525 35.04 7.74 21.78
C LYS A 525 33.83 6.88 22.16
N MET A 526 33.00 6.51 21.19
CA MET A 526 31.77 5.74 21.40
C MET A 526 32.07 4.29 21.78
N THR A 527 33.06 3.66 21.13
CA THR A 527 33.42 2.24 21.32
C THR A 527 34.26 1.98 22.56
N LYS A 528 34.85 3.01 23.17
CA LYS A 528 35.73 2.86 24.33
C LYS A 528 35.01 2.18 25.50
N GLY A 529 35.47 1.00 25.89
CA GLY A 529 34.92 0.20 27.01
C GLY A 529 33.54 -0.42 26.72
N LYS A 530 33.10 -0.43 25.46
CA LYS A 530 31.86 -1.05 25.00
C LYS A 530 32.13 -2.27 24.14
N THR A 531 31.30 -3.30 24.28
CA THR A 531 31.36 -4.44 23.36
C THR A 531 30.88 -3.97 21.97
N SER A 532 31.73 -4.09 20.97
CA SER A 532 31.46 -3.49 19.66
C SER A 532 31.68 -4.50 18.55
N PHE A 533 30.66 -4.68 17.68
CA PHE A 533 30.74 -5.44 16.45
C PHE A 533 30.83 -4.47 15.29
N ILE A 534 31.93 -4.50 14.53
CA ILE A 534 32.22 -3.52 13.51
C ILE A 534 32.42 -4.24 12.18
N VAL A 535 31.52 -4.01 11.21
CA VAL A 535 31.76 -4.42 9.83
C VAL A 535 32.77 -3.44 9.24
N ALA A 536 34.03 -3.87 9.25
CA ALA A 536 35.14 -2.97 8.96
C ALA A 536 35.47 -2.96 7.47
N HIS A 537 35.46 -1.77 6.89
CA HIS A 537 35.91 -1.47 5.54
C HIS A 537 37.18 -0.60 5.55
N ARG A 538 37.68 -0.23 6.74
CA ARG A 538 38.86 0.64 6.89
C ARG A 538 39.98 -0.02 7.68
N LEU A 539 41.18 0.25 7.23
CA LEU A 539 42.40 -0.31 7.81
C LEU A 539 42.59 0.09 9.28
N SER A 540 42.28 1.36 9.63
CA SER A 540 42.40 1.86 11.02
C SER A 540 41.51 1.12 12.00
N THR A 541 40.27 0.86 11.61
CA THR A 541 39.30 0.13 12.41
C THR A 541 39.70 -1.33 12.60
N ILE A 542 40.22 -1.97 11.52
CA ILE A 542 40.66 -3.35 11.57
C ILE A 542 41.88 -3.51 12.50
N LYS A 543 42.87 -2.60 12.38
CA LYS A 543 44.11 -2.67 13.20
C LYS A 543 43.87 -2.49 14.69
N ASN A 544 42.91 -1.66 15.06
CA ASN A 544 42.65 -1.32 16.47
C ASN A 544 41.66 -2.27 17.16
N ALA A 545 41.12 -3.25 16.44
CA ALA A 545 40.18 -4.22 17.02
C ALA A 545 40.94 -5.26 17.89
N ASP A 546 40.34 -5.62 19.03
CA ASP A 546 40.88 -6.66 19.90
C ASP A 546 40.88 -8.04 19.23
N THR A 547 39.83 -8.28 18.43
CA THR A 547 39.67 -9.53 17.67
C THR A 547 39.14 -9.22 16.27
N ILE A 548 39.72 -9.85 15.29
CA ILE A 548 39.31 -9.80 13.90
C ILE A 548 38.70 -11.15 13.53
N LEU A 549 37.46 -11.14 13.05
CA LEU A 549 36.77 -12.29 12.47
C LEU A 549 36.91 -12.22 10.96
N VAL A 550 37.60 -13.17 10.38
CA VAL A 550 37.74 -13.29 8.95
C VAL A 550 36.71 -14.29 8.43
N MET A 551 35.81 -13.82 7.56
CA MET A 551 34.74 -14.63 7.02
C MET A 551 34.92 -14.91 5.54
N ASP A 552 34.68 -16.15 5.14
CA ASP A 552 34.48 -16.54 3.75
C ASP A 552 33.33 -17.56 3.64
N LYS A 553 32.46 -17.36 2.65
CA LYS A 553 31.34 -18.27 2.32
C LYS A 553 30.54 -18.72 3.55
N GLY A 554 30.24 -17.77 4.44
CA GLY A 554 29.40 -18.00 5.62
C GLY A 554 30.08 -18.69 6.80
N ARG A 555 31.39 -18.87 6.78
CA ARG A 555 32.17 -19.46 7.86
C ARG A 555 33.22 -18.49 8.37
N ILE A 556 33.56 -18.61 9.63
CA ILE A 556 34.78 -17.99 10.15
C ILE A 556 35.96 -18.88 9.77
N ILE A 557 36.86 -18.33 8.99
CA ILE A 557 38.07 -19.06 8.53
C ILE A 557 39.30 -18.72 9.37
N GLU A 558 39.39 -17.52 9.93
CA GLU A 558 40.46 -17.08 10.80
C GLU A 558 39.94 -16.19 11.91
N ILE A 559 40.52 -16.34 13.10
CA ILE A 559 40.24 -15.47 14.27
C ILE A 559 41.59 -15.10 14.90
N GLY A 560 41.77 -13.85 15.29
CA GLY A 560 42.97 -13.35 15.96
C GLY A 560 43.05 -11.82 15.92
N ASN A 561 44.10 -11.25 16.48
CA ASN A 561 44.39 -9.83 16.33
C ASN A 561 45.17 -9.56 15.02
N HIS A 562 45.38 -8.29 14.67
CA HIS A 562 46.04 -7.87 13.43
C HIS A 562 47.42 -8.52 13.24
N GLU A 563 48.27 -8.52 14.26
CA GLU A 563 49.63 -9.03 14.21
C GLU A 563 49.64 -10.56 14.03
N GLN A 564 48.79 -11.26 14.80
CA GLN A 564 48.65 -12.72 14.73
C GLN A 564 48.20 -13.19 13.35
N LEU A 565 47.22 -12.51 12.77
CA LEU A 565 46.68 -12.88 11.47
C LEU A 565 47.61 -12.55 10.32
N LEU A 566 48.38 -11.46 10.40
CA LEU A 566 49.43 -11.17 9.43
C LEU A 566 50.56 -12.21 9.49
N ALA A 567 50.96 -12.61 10.70
CA ALA A 567 52.02 -13.61 10.89
C ALA A 567 51.63 -15.00 10.37
N LYS A 568 50.31 -15.34 10.37
CA LYS A 568 49.81 -16.59 9.76
C LYS A 568 49.91 -16.62 8.25
N ASN A 569 50.07 -15.45 7.61
CA ASN A 569 50.16 -15.29 6.15
C ASN A 569 49.02 -16.00 5.37
N GLY A 570 47.81 -16.02 5.98
CA GLY A 570 46.59 -16.64 5.47
C GLY A 570 45.72 -15.68 4.69
N PHE A 571 44.44 -15.99 4.62
CA PHE A 571 43.43 -15.21 3.87
C PHE A 571 43.38 -13.75 4.30
N TYR A 572 43.51 -13.48 5.61
CA TYR A 572 43.56 -12.10 6.11
C TYR A 572 44.78 -11.33 5.54
N ALA A 573 45.93 -11.95 5.50
CA ALA A 573 47.13 -11.32 4.97
C ALA A 573 47.00 -11.04 3.47
N GLU A 574 46.36 -11.94 2.71
CA GLU A 574 46.07 -11.73 1.28
C GLU A 574 45.10 -10.56 1.10
N LEU A 575 43.98 -10.55 1.86
CA LEU A 575 42.97 -9.47 1.84
C LEU A 575 43.62 -8.12 2.19
N TYR A 576 44.41 -8.09 3.23
CA TYR A 576 45.16 -6.90 3.67
C TYR A 576 46.11 -6.38 2.61
N ASN A 577 46.94 -7.27 2.02
CA ASN A 577 47.89 -6.89 1.01
C ASN A 577 47.23 -6.43 -0.31
N SER A 578 46.08 -7.02 -0.66
CA SER A 578 45.34 -6.66 -1.88
C SER A 578 44.63 -5.32 -1.77
N GLN A 579 44.08 -5.00 -0.60
CA GLN A 579 43.29 -3.80 -0.40
C GLN A 579 44.08 -2.60 0.12
N PHE A 580 45.13 -2.82 0.92
CA PHE A 580 45.75 -1.75 1.72
C PHE A 580 47.24 -1.55 1.49
N LYS A 581 47.93 -2.46 0.77
CA LYS A 581 49.36 -2.35 0.53
C LYS A 581 49.74 -1.62 -0.78
N LYS A 582 48.75 -1.08 -1.49
CA LYS A 582 48.92 -0.31 -2.73
C LYS A 582 48.92 1.20 -2.52
N THR A 583 49.28 1.67 -1.32
CA THR A 583 49.51 3.09 -1.04
C THR A 583 50.87 3.32 -0.45
#